data_edd8db63b0c2a2a879c9c0271f09c4a0
#
_entry.id   edd8db63b0c2a2a879c9c0271f09c4a0
#
_cell.length_a   1.000
_cell.length_b   1.000
_cell.length_c   1.000
_cell.angle_alpha   90.00
_cell.angle_beta   90.00
_cell.angle_gamma   90.00
#
_symmetry.space_group_name_H-M   'P 1'
#
loop_
_entity.id
_entity.type
_entity.pdbx_description
1 polymer ?
#
loop_
_entity_poly.entity_id
_entity_poly.type
_entity_poly.pdbx_seq_one_letter_code
_entity_poly.pdbx_strand_id
1 'polypeptide(L)'
;LKNASGAVKRKVNEIFGNTLREAEKKEICTLIYYPEEKLQLVKAREKDLDDWYLITLNQLVKVCQNVSSKYTRSKVRKSLPAEFSYIIQELLHESSIEPNKHAYINVIISTIITTKRADDFIIAMCNLIQRLTIDSLHIVGDIYDRGPGAHIIMDTLCNYHNFDIQWGNHDILWMGAAAGSKACIATVVRNNLKYNNTKILENSYGISLRNLALFAEKIYPSEEPMKAALKAISVMLFKLEGQVILRNPDYNMTDKLLLHKVNVEKQTVEIDGTEHAIKEEAFPTVNFDSGDIEDVYQLSEEEEQVMEGLRMAFVNSIRLRQHIDFLYQKGSMYRIFNGNLLYHGCVPLDESGNLEGVAFGKKRYHGREYLDYAERIARRAWSKDARQKDRDFMWYLWCGRKSPLSGRNIKTFERTYVLDENTWFEQSNPYYKFYHEEKVCNMIL
;
A
#
# COMPACT_ATOMS: atom_id res chain seq x y z
N LEU A 1 -1.20 8.14 9.77
CA LEU A 1 -0.43 9.08 10.61
C LEU A 1 -1.33 10.03 11.43
N LYS A 2 -2.40 10.64 10.85
CA LYS A 2 -3.31 11.50 11.63
C LYS A 2 -3.94 10.77 12.83
N ASN A 3 -4.29 9.51 12.71
CA ASN A 3 -4.89 8.73 13.81
C ASN A 3 -3.85 8.29 14.85
N ALA A 4 -2.61 8.01 14.45
CA ALA A 4 -1.51 7.72 15.37
C ALA A 4 -1.13 8.96 16.19
N SER A 5 -1.09 10.15 15.56
CA SER A 5 -0.86 11.42 16.28
C SER A 5 -1.94 11.70 17.35
N GLY A 6 -3.18 11.26 17.13
CA GLY A 6 -4.26 11.36 18.11
C GLY A 6 -4.02 10.57 19.39
N ALA A 7 -3.33 9.43 19.32
CA ALA A 7 -3.05 8.61 20.51
C ALA A 7 -2.05 9.30 21.45
N VAL A 8 -0.94 9.83 20.93
CA VAL A 8 0.01 10.60 21.73
C VAL A 8 -0.61 11.90 22.22
N LYS A 9 -1.37 12.61 21.38
CA LYS A 9 -2.07 13.85 21.77
C LYS A 9 -3.00 13.63 22.97
N ARG A 10 -3.76 12.53 22.99
CA ARG A 10 -4.61 12.19 24.16
C ARG A 10 -3.77 12.02 25.41
N LYS A 11 -2.65 11.31 25.34
CA LYS A 11 -1.75 11.10 26.49
C LYS A 11 -1.11 12.39 26.98
N VAL A 12 -0.63 13.23 26.06
CA VAL A 12 -0.10 14.55 26.40
C VAL A 12 -1.17 15.43 27.09
N ASN A 13 -2.42 15.40 26.59
CA ASN A 13 -3.53 16.13 27.24
C ASN A 13 -3.90 15.57 28.62
N GLU A 14 -3.90 14.23 28.79
CA GLU A 14 -4.13 13.61 30.10
C GLU A 14 -3.08 14.04 31.15
N ILE A 15 -1.81 14.14 30.75
CA ILE A 15 -0.69 14.43 31.65
C ILE A 15 -0.61 15.92 31.99
N PHE A 16 -0.70 16.76 30.97
CA PHE A 16 -0.41 18.19 31.10
C PHE A 16 -1.67 19.05 31.19
N GLY A 17 -2.84 18.53 30.86
CA GLY A 17 -4.15 19.17 31.08
C GLY A 17 -4.11 20.67 30.82
N ASN A 18 -4.29 21.47 31.92
CA ASN A 18 -4.23 22.91 31.89
C ASN A 18 -2.84 23.49 32.25
N THR A 19 -1.83 22.66 32.49
CA THR A 19 -0.48 23.14 32.87
C THR A 19 0.35 23.64 31.70
N LEU A 20 0.04 23.14 30.48
CA LEU A 20 0.68 23.58 29.23
C LEU A 20 -0.34 24.16 28.26
N ARG A 21 0.07 25.18 27.52
CA ARG A 21 -0.72 25.77 26.42
C ARG A 21 -0.84 24.78 25.27
N GLU A 22 -1.87 24.91 24.45
CA GLU A 22 -2.08 24.03 23.27
C GLU A 22 -0.90 24.04 22.29
N ALA A 23 -0.21 25.18 22.13
CA ALA A 23 0.99 25.29 21.31
C ALA A 23 2.13 24.40 21.84
N GLU A 24 2.38 24.41 23.15
CA GLU A 24 3.42 23.62 23.82
C GLU A 24 3.10 22.12 23.74
N LYS A 25 1.84 21.74 23.97
CA LYS A 25 1.39 20.35 23.78
C LYS A 25 1.59 19.87 22.34
N LYS A 26 1.31 20.73 21.36
CA LYS A 26 1.54 20.42 19.94
C LYS A 26 3.03 20.24 19.64
N GLU A 27 3.88 21.05 20.25
CA GLU A 27 5.34 20.92 20.08
C GLU A 27 5.87 19.60 20.64
N ILE A 28 5.43 19.19 21.84
CA ILE A 28 5.78 17.89 22.42
C ILE A 28 5.32 16.74 21.50
N CYS A 29 4.09 16.80 20.99
CA CYS A 29 3.60 15.79 20.06
C CYS A 29 4.41 15.75 18.76
N THR A 30 4.81 16.92 18.24
CA THR A 30 5.64 17.01 17.04
C THR A 30 7.02 16.42 17.30
N LEU A 31 7.63 16.73 18.44
CA LEU A 31 8.92 16.16 18.84
C LEU A 31 8.85 14.63 18.96
N ILE A 32 7.80 14.11 19.60
CA ILE A 32 7.66 12.66 19.77
C ILE A 32 7.56 11.95 18.42
N TYR A 33 6.90 12.51 17.41
CA TYR A 33 6.74 11.87 16.10
C TYR A 33 7.88 12.16 15.12
N TYR A 34 8.57 13.30 15.25
CA TYR A 34 9.62 13.76 14.34
C TYR A 34 10.82 14.30 15.14
N PRO A 35 11.46 13.43 15.96
CA PRO A 35 12.49 13.92 16.89
C PRO A 35 13.70 14.53 16.16
N GLU A 36 14.19 13.89 15.11
CA GLU A 36 15.39 14.32 14.39
C GLU A 36 15.20 15.68 13.72
N GLU A 37 14.11 15.84 12.97
CA GLU A 37 13.79 17.09 12.29
C GLU A 37 13.50 18.23 13.29
N LYS A 38 12.77 17.90 14.38
CA LYS A 38 12.44 18.92 15.39
C LYS A 38 13.68 19.37 16.15
N LEU A 39 14.60 18.46 16.48
CA LEU A 39 15.87 18.80 17.13
C LEU A 39 16.72 19.74 16.26
N GLN A 40 16.82 19.51 14.95
CA GLN A 40 17.51 20.41 14.04
C GLN A 40 16.91 21.83 14.06
N LEU A 41 15.57 21.92 14.01
CA LEU A 41 14.88 23.22 14.06
C LEU A 41 15.09 23.94 15.40
N VAL A 42 15.08 23.22 16.51
CA VAL A 42 15.30 23.77 17.85
C VAL A 42 16.72 24.31 17.97
N LYS A 43 17.73 23.53 17.59
CA LYS A 43 19.14 23.96 17.61
C LYS A 43 19.41 25.26 16.80
N ALA A 44 18.63 25.47 15.75
CA ALA A 44 18.75 26.68 14.92
C ALA A 44 18.06 27.90 15.54
N ARG A 45 17.17 27.72 16.54
CA ARG A 45 16.32 28.82 17.06
C ARG A 45 16.53 29.12 18.54
N GLU A 46 16.80 28.10 19.35
CA GLU A 46 16.92 28.23 20.79
C GLU A 46 18.27 28.86 21.18
N LYS A 47 18.19 29.86 22.08
CA LYS A 47 19.37 30.53 22.61
C LYS A 47 19.99 29.79 23.79
N ASP A 48 19.16 29.12 24.60
CA ASP A 48 19.57 28.31 25.74
C ASP A 48 19.12 26.88 25.52
N LEU A 49 19.99 26.09 24.90
CA LEU A 49 19.72 24.70 24.62
C LEU A 49 19.68 23.80 25.87
N ASP A 50 20.50 24.14 26.88
CA ASP A 50 20.58 23.32 28.08
C ASP A 50 19.28 23.42 28.91
N ASP A 51 18.70 24.60 29.01
CA ASP A 51 17.40 24.82 29.65
C ASP A 51 16.27 24.12 28.85
N TRP A 52 16.30 24.26 27.52
CA TRP A 52 15.34 23.59 26.67
C TRP A 52 15.43 22.06 26.81
N TYR A 53 16.63 21.48 26.85
CA TYR A 53 16.83 20.05 27.07
C TYR A 53 16.28 19.63 28.43
N LEU A 54 16.58 20.38 29.49
CA LEU A 54 16.11 20.08 30.84
C LEU A 54 14.57 20.00 30.91
N ILE A 55 13.91 21.01 30.38
CA ILE A 55 12.43 21.07 30.34
C ILE A 55 11.87 19.92 29.49
N THR A 56 12.39 19.73 28.29
CA THR A 56 11.91 18.72 27.33
C THR A 56 12.08 17.31 27.85
N LEU A 57 13.24 16.98 28.42
CA LEU A 57 13.50 15.66 28.98
C LEU A 57 12.58 15.34 30.17
N ASN A 58 12.37 16.29 31.05
CA ASN A 58 11.40 16.15 32.14
C ASN A 58 9.98 15.88 31.63
N GLN A 59 9.57 16.57 30.56
CA GLN A 59 8.27 16.34 29.93
C GLN A 59 8.18 14.95 29.29
N LEU A 60 9.21 14.52 28.56
CA LEU A 60 9.26 13.19 27.92
C LEU A 60 9.26 12.06 28.97
N VAL A 61 9.97 12.23 30.07
CA VAL A 61 9.94 11.26 31.21
C VAL A 61 8.52 11.09 31.72
N LYS A 62 7.77 12.17 31.96
CA LYS A 62 6.37 12.11 32.43
C LYS A 62 5.47 11.40 31.40
N VAL A 63 5.63 11.70 30.10
CA VAL A 63 4.88 11.02 29.05
C VAL A 63 5.21 9.53 29.02
N CYS A 64 6.50 9.20 29.09
CA CYS A 64 6.95 7.81 29.06
C CYS A 64 6.45 7.02 30.29
N GLN A 65 6.49 7.59 31.49
CA GLN A 65 5.90 7.00 32.70
C GLN A 65 4.41 6.70 32.53
N ASN A 66 3.63 7.65 32.00
CA ASN A 66 2.21 7.43 31.76
C ASN A 66 1.93 6.32 30.76
N VAL A 67 2.62 6.33 29.59
CA VAL A 67 2.36 5.30 28.56
C VAL A 67 2.87 3.93 28.96
N SER A 68 3.89 3.85 29.83
CA SER A 68 4.44 2.58 30.34
C SER A 68 3.58 1.97 31.45
N SER A 69 2.81 2.76 32.20
CA SER A 69 2.03 2.32 33.36
C SER A 69 1.00 1.23 33.06
N LYS A 70 0.51 1.15 31.83
CA LYS A 70 -0.44 0.12 31.37
C LYS A 70 0.20 -1.23 31.06
N TYR A 71 1.54 -1.35 31.12
CA TYR A 71 2.26 -2.56 30.76
C TYR A 71 2.97 -3.18 31.97
N THR A 72 3.25 -4.48 31.86
CA THR A 72 4.12 -5.15 32.84
C THR A 72 5.56 -4.67 32.71
N ARG A 73 6.31 -4.68 33.82
CA ARG A 73 7.74 -4.32 33.83
C ARG A 73 8.55 -5.12 32.81
N SER A 74 8.24 -6.39 32.62
CA SER A 74 8.92 -7.26 31.64
C SER A 74 8.71 -6.76 30.20
N LYS A 75 7.48 -6.33 29.88
CA LYS A 75 7.19 -5.80 28.52
C LYS A 75 7.88 -4.46 28.28
N VAL A 76 7.86 -3.57 29.26
CA VAL A 76 8.57 -2.29 29.17
C VAL A 76 10.06 -2.53 28.96
N ARG A 77 10.69 -3.37 29.80
CA ARG A 77 12.13 -3.70 29.70
C ARG A 77 12.53 -4.24 28.32
N LYS A 78 11.71 -5.10 27.71
CA LYS A 78 11.95 -5.62 26.35
C LYS A 78 11.83 -4.56 25.26
N SER A 79 11.18 -3.43 25.56
CA SER A 79 10.97 -2.33 24.62
C SER A 79 12.03 -1.23 24.74
N LEU A 80 12.85 -1.26 25.79
CA LEU A 80 13.88 -0.25 26.04
C LEU A 80 14.97 -0.29 24.97
N PRO A 81 15.47 0.88 24.51
CA PRO A 81 16.64 0.95 23.65
C PRO A 81 17.86 0.45 24.43
N ALA A 82 18.66 -0.44 23.81
CA ALA A 82 19.77 -1.12 24.49
C ALA A 82 20.75 -0.15 25.14
N GLU A 83 21.09 0.92 24.45
CA GLU A 83 22.08 1.93 24.88
C GLU A 83 21.69 2.68 26.15
N PHE A 84 20.40 3.02 26.28
CA PHE A 84 19.88 3.82 27.39
C PHE A 84 18.98 3.03 28.35
N SER A 85 18.97 1.70 28.24
CA SER A 85 18.00 0.86 28.93
C SER A 85 18.03 1.03 30.45
N TYR A 86 19.22 1.08 31.05
CA TYR A 86 19.38 1.26 32.49
C TYR A 86 18.87 2.64 32.94
N ILE A 87 19.31 3.71 32.29
CA ILE A 87 18.93 5.10 32.64
C ILE A 87 17.42 5.31 32.51
N ILE A 88 16.83 4.83 31.40
CA ILE A 88 15.39 4.96 31.18
C ILE A 88 14.63 4.13 32.22
N GLN A 89 15.09 2.96 32.56
CA GLN A 89 14.45 2.13 33.61
C GLN A 89 14.45 2.83 34.96
N GLU A 90 15.55 3.46 35.37
CA GLU A 90 15.61 4.28 36.59
C GLU A 90 14.59 5.43 36.54
N LEU A 91 14.58 6.21 35.46
CA LEU A 91 13.66 7.33 35.28
C LEU A 91 12.17 6.93 35.26
N LEU A 92 11.86 5.71 34.84
CA LEU A 92 10.49 5.20 34.77
C LEU A 92 9.99 4.67 36.14
N HIS A 93 10.89 4.18 37.00
CA HIS A 93 10.52 3.56 38.28
C HIS A 93 10.53 4.53 39.46
N GLU A 94 11.24 5.63 39.34
CA GLU A 94 11.24 6.66 40.38
C GLU A 94 9.97 7.54 40.29
N SER A 95 9.20 7.58 41.38
CA SER A 95 8.02 8.45 41.42
C SER A 95 8.46 9.88 41.74
N SER A 96 8.06 10.83 40.92
CA SER A 96 8.35 12.26 41.09
C SER A 96 7.58 12.95 42.25
N ILE A 97 6.89 12.17 43.08
CA ILE A 97 6.03 12.71 44.17
C ILE A 97 6.89 13.11 45.39
N GLU A 98 8.07 12.50 45.57
CA GLU A 98 8.95 12.81 46.67
C GLU A 98 10.03 13.82 46.27
N PRO A 99 10.27 14.93 47.05
CA PRO A 99 11.22 15.97 46.71
C PRO A 99 12.66 15.44 46.41
N ASN A 100 13.12 14.48 47.17
CA ASN A 100 14.47 13.88 46.97
C ASN A 100 14.60 13.11 45.67
N LYS A 101 13.52 12.51 45.19
CA LYS A 101 13.50 11.77 43.92
C LYS A 101 13.45 12.69 42.73
N HIS A 102 12.78 13.83 42.83
CA HIS A 102 12.81 14.86 41.80
C HIS A 102 14.22 15.42 41.60
N ALA A 103 14.96 15.67 42.70
CA ALA A 103 16.35 16.09 42.65
C ALA A 103 17.24 15.04 41.96
N TYR A 104 17.02 13.75 42.24
CA TYR A 104 17.74 12.64 41.61
C TYR A 104 17.49 12.56 40.10
N ILE A 105 16.25 12.65 39.66
CA ILE A 105 15.89 12.70 38.23
C ILE A 105 16.59 13.88 37.54
N ASN A 106 16.61 15.04 38.15
CA ASN A 106 17.27 16.21 37.59
C ASN A 106 18.79 16.04 37.48
N VAL A 107 19.44 15.35 38.43
CA VAL A 107 20.87 15.05 38.35
C VAL A 107 21.17 14.11 37.18
N ILE A 108 20.33 13.09 36.95
CA ILE A 108 20.48 12.19 35.81
C ILE A 108 20.34 12.99 34.49
N ILE A 109 19.29 13.80 34.37
CA ILE A 109 19.03 14.62 33.18
C ILE A 109 20.19 15.59 32.94
N SER A 110 20.66 16.29 33.96
CA SER A 110 21.81 17.21 33.84
C SER A 110 23.07 16.48 33.40
N THR A 111 23.29 15.25 33.85
CA THR A 111 24.43 14.42 33.40
C THR A 111 24.32 14.07 31.92
N ILE A 112 23.13 13.75 31.43
CA ILE A 112 22.89 13.47 30.00
C ILE A 112 23.19 14.72 29.15
N ILE A 113 22.81 15.90 29.64
CA ILE A 113 23.06 17.18 28.95
C ILE A 113 24.54 17.50 28.93
N THR A 114 25.22 17.44 30.09
CA THR A 114 26.64 17.77 30.19
C THR A 114 27.55 16.81 29.43
N THR A 115 27.13 15.55 29.28
CA THR A 115 27.82 14.55 28.44
C THR A 115 27.52 14.67 26.96
N LYS A 116 26.72 15.65 26.53
CA LYS A 116 26.30 15.92 25.12
C LYS A 116 25.54 14.74 24.49
N ARG A 117 24.77 13.98 25.29
CA ARG A 117 23.99 12.84 24.85
C ARG A 117 22.49 13.14 24.80
N ALA A 118 22.10 14.43 24.98
CA ALA A 118 20.69 14.82 25.07
C ALA A 118 19.88 14.51 23.79
N ASP A 119 20.46 14.73 22.61
CA ASP A 119 19.77 14.45 21.35
C ASP A 119 19.45 12.96 21.19
N ASP A 120 20.47 12.11 21.34
CA ASP A 120 20.33 10.65 21.21
C ASP A 120 19.32 10.11 22.23
N PHE A 121 19.36 10.68 23.44
CA PHE A 121 18.46 10.28 24.51
C PHE A 121 17.01 10.73 24.24
N ILE A 122 16.80 11.96 23.70
CA ILE A 122 15.48 12.43 23.28
C ILE A 122 14.92 11.53 22.18
N ILE A 123 15.70 11.21 21.15
CA ILE A 123 15.31 10.32 20.07
C ILE A 123 14.91 8.95 20.63
N ALA A 124 15.73 8.38 21.50
CA ALA A 124 15.45 7.11 22.15
C ALA A 124 14.15 7.12 22.97
N MET A 125 13.92 8.19 23.76
CA MET A 125 12.70 8.37 24.53
C MET A 125 11.46 8.54 23.63
N CYS A 126 11.55 9.33 22.58
CA CYS A 126 10.47 9.53 21.61
C CYS A 126 10.08 8.21 20.93
N ASN A 127 11.06 7.42 20.47
CA ASN A 127 10.84 6.11 19.88
C ASN A 127 10.20 5.13 20.87
N LEU A 128 10.62 5.15 22.12
CA LEU A 128 10.03 4.34 23.17
C LEU A 128 8.57 4.73 23.45
N ILE A 129 8.28 6.04 23.55
CA ILE A 129 6.92 6.55 23.74
C ILE A 129 6.01 6.11 22.58
N GLN A 130 6.47 6.26 21.33
CA GLN A 130 5.72 5.80 20.16
C GLN A 130 5.42 4.30 20.27
N ARG A 131 6.45 3.48 20.55
CA ARG A 131 6.35 2.02 20.67
C ARG A 131 5.39 1.58 21.78
N LEU A 132 5.39 2.26 22.93
CA LEU A 132 4.50 1.95 24.06
C LEU A 132 3.09 2.54 23.89
N THR A 133 2.93 3.58 23.08
CA THR A 133 1.61 4.17 22.78
C THR A 133 0.84 3.31 21.79
N ILE A 134 1.51 2.82 20.74
CA ILE A 134 0.96 1.97 19.69
C ILE A 134 1.58 0.57 19.84
N ASP A 135 0.83 -0.34 20.48
CA ASP A 135 1.30 -1.71 20.71
C ASP A 135 1.31 -2.54 19.41
N SER A 136 0.27 -2.40 18.61
CA SER A 136 0.15 -3.06 17.30
C SER A 136 -0.46 -2.12 16.28
N LEU A 137 0.14 -2.05 15.11
CA LEU A 137 -0.34 -1.27 13.98
C LEU A 137 -0.99 -2.22 12.97
N HIS A 138 -2.26 -1.97 12.61
CA HIS A 138 -2.96 -2.69 11.57
C HIS A 138 -3.09 -1.81 10.33
N ILE A 139 -2.61 -2.30 9.20
CA ILE A 139 -2.68 -1.59 7.91
C ILE A 139 -3.64 -2.36 7.01
N VAL A 140 -4.70 -1.70 6.59
CA VAL A 140 -5.75 -2.32 5.77
C VAL A 140 -5.51 -2.12 4.26
N GLY A 141 -4.26 -2.15 3.85
CA GLY A 141 -3.84 -2.22 2.46
C GLY A 141 -3.64 -0.88 1.74
N ASP A 142 -3.36 -1.01 0.45
CA ASP A 142 -3.11 0.06 -0.52
C ASP A 142 -1.94 0.99 -0.17
N ILE A 143 -0.82 0.40 0.30
CA ILE A 143 0.44 1.12 0.43
C ILE A 143 0.93 1.59 -0.95
N TYR A 144 0.74 0.75 -1.96
CA TYR A 144 1.18 0.98 -3.33
C TYR A 144 0.14 1.68 -4.23
N ASP A 145 -0.88 2.32 -3.65
CA ASP A 145 -1.74 3.20 -4.45
C ASP A 145 -0.92 4.41 -4.96
N ARG A 146 -1.45 5.20 -5.80
CA ARG A 146 -0.91 6.30 -6.63
C ARG A 146 0.11 7.26 -5.99
N GLY A 147 0.40 7.13 -4.70
CA GLY A 147 1.35 8.02 -3.97
C GLY A 147 2.82 7.73 -4.30
N PRO A 148 3.69 8.75 -4.30
CA PRO A 148 5.11 8.61 -4.65
C PRO A 148 5.96 7.99 -3.52
N GLY A 149 5.40 7.82 -2.32
CA GLY A 149 6.16 7.46 -1.11
C GLY A 149 6.04 6.01 -0.66
N ALA A 150 5.47 5.09 -1.46
CA ALA A 150 5.26 3.69 -1.05
C ALA A 150 6.54 3.03 -0.55
N HIS A 151 7.67 3.23 -1.22
CA HIS A 151 8.97 2.69 -0.84
C HIS A 151 9.45 3.22 0.52
N ILE A 152 9.19 4.49 0.85
CA ILE A 152 9.53 5.09 2.14
C ILE A 152 8.68 4.50 3.26
N ILE A 153 7.39 4.30 2.99
CA ILE A 153 6.47 3.64 3.92
C ILE A 153 6.94 2.22 4.19
N MET A 154 7.29 1.46 3.15
CA MET A 154 7.78 0.09 3.29
C MET A 154 9.08 0.01 4.08
N ASP A 155 10.08 0.87 3.80
CA ASP A 155 11.32 0.93 4.58
C ASP A 155 11.04 1.21 6.08
N THR A 156 10.10 2.12 6.36
CA THR A 156 9.69 2.44 7.74
C THR A 156 9.02 1.23 8.41
N LEU A 157 8.13 0.54 7.70
CA LEU A 157 7.41 -0.62 8.22
C LEU A 157 8.34 -1.82 8.44
N CYS A 158 9.35 -2.02 7.60
CA CYS A 158 10.35 -3.08 7.78
C CYS A 158 11.06 -2.96 9.14
N ASN A 159 11.19 -1.75 9.67
CA ASN A 159 11.80 -1.46 10.97
C ASN A 159 10.77 -1.27 12.10
N TYR A 160 9.47 -1.37 11.82
CA TYR A 160 8.44 -1.17 12.84
C TYR A 160 8.31 -2.40 13.75
N HIS A 161 8.12 -2.16 15.05
CA HIS A 161 8.22 -3.20 16.09
C HIS A 161 7.12 -4.27 16.04
N ASN A 162 5.87 -3.90 15.70
CA ASN A 162 4.74 -4.84 15.65
C ASN A 162 3.63 -4.30 14.76
N PHE A 163 3.44 -4.95 13.61
CA PHE A 163 2.34 -4.62 12.72
C PHE A 163 1.94 -5.82 11.86
N ASP A 164 0.79 -5.71 11.26
CA ASP A 164 0.32 -6.56 10.18
C ASP A 164 -0.36 -5.72 9.09
N ILE A 165 -0.51 -6.32 7.91
CA ILE A 165 -1.15 -5.70 6.78
C ILE A 165 -2.16 -6.65 6.14
N GLN A 166 -3.35 -6.15 5.83
CA GLN A 166 -4.29 -6.81 4.94
C GLN A 166 -4.05 -6.26 3.54
N TRP A 167 -3.68 -7.14 2.60
CA TRP A 167 -3.32 -6.71 1.25
C TRP A 167 -4.45 -5.97 0.56
N GLY A 168 -4.14 -4.80 -0.01
CA GLY A 168 -5.04 -4.09 -0.91
C GLY A 168 -4.88 -4.56 -2.36
N ASN A 169 -5.80 -4.14 -3.23
CA ASN A 169 -5.71 -4.49 -4.64
C ASN A 169 -4.48 -3.86 -5.32
N HIS A 170 -4.06 -2.65 -4.90
CA HIS A 170 -2.80 -2.05 -5.38
C HIS A 170 -1.57 -2.80 -4.87
N ASP A 171 -1.58 -3.30 -3.64
CA ASP A 171 -0.47 -4.11 -3.11
C ASP A 171 -0.35 -5.42 -3.89
N ILE A 172 -1.46 -6.13 -4.09
CA ILE A 172 -1.51 -7.37 -4.90
C ILE A 172 -1.03 -7.14 -6.33
N LEU A 173 -1.35 -6.00 -6.91
CA LEU A 173 -0.88 -5.63 -8.24
C LEU A 173 0.65 -5.58 -8.31
N TRP A 174 1.30 -4.91 -7.34
CA TRP A 174 2.76 -4.85 -7.26
C TRP A 174 3.39 -6.19 -6.88
N MET A 175 2.74 -6.97 -6.00
CA MET A 175 3.14 -8.35 -5.68
C MET A 175 3.12 -9.25 -6.93
N GLY A 176 2.07 -9.13 -7.75
CA GLY A 176 1.95 -9.85 -9.02
C GLY A 176 2.99 -9.41 -10.05
N ALA A 177 3.30 -8.12 -10.12
CA ALA A 177 4.35 -7.59 -10.98
C ALA A 177 5.74 -8.12 -10.58
N ALA A 178 6.08 -8.12 -9.30
CA ALA A 178 7.32 -8.69 -8.78
C ALA A 178 7.41 -10.21 -8.98
N ALA A 179 6.26 -10.92 -9.00
CA ALA A 179 6.18 -12.34 -9.33
C ALA A 179 6.27 -12.62 -10.85
N GLY A 180 6.43 -11.59 -11.69
CA GLY A 180 6.62 -11.71 -13.13
C GLY A 180 5.34 -11.83 -13.95
N SER A 181 4.16 -11.44 -13.42
CA SER A 181 2.92 -11.31 -14.19
C SER A 181 3.01 -10.13 -15.14
N LYS A 182 3.09 -10.38 -16.46
CA LYS A 182 3.20 -9.32 -17.47
C LYS A 182 2.00 -8.36 -17.43
N ALA A 183 0.78 -8.86 -17.21
CA ALA A 183 -0.42 -8.01 -17.09
C ALA A 183 -0.34 -7.09 -15.86
N CYS A 184 0.12 -7.60 -14.71
CA CYS A 184 0.36 -6.76 -13.52
C CYS A 184 1.47 -5.72 -13.78
N ILE A 185 2.56 -6.10 -14.44
CA ILE A 185 3.67 -5.21 -14.79
C ILE A 185 3.18 -4.06 -15.68
N ALA A 186 2.46 -4.39 -16.76
CA ALA A 186 1.92 -3.39 -17.68
C ALA A 186 0.96 -2.44 -16.94
N THR A 187 0.12 -2.96 -16.04
CA THR A 187 -0.78 -2.15 -15.22
C THR A 187 -0.02 -1.21 -14.27
N VAL A 188 1.02 -1.72 -13.57
CA VAL A 188 1.86 -0.90 -12.68
C VAL A 188 2.54 0.22 -13.45
N VAL A 189 3.19 -0.11 -14.58
CA VAL A 189 3.89 0.87 -15.42
C VAL A 189 2.93 1.91 -15.94
N ARG A 190 1.78 1.48 -16.50
CA ARG A 190 0.74 2.39 -17.01
C ARG A 190 0.22 3.33 -15.93
N ASN A 191 -0.08 2.81 -14.73
CA ASN A 191 -0.54 3.63 -13.62
C ASN A 191 0.50 4.68 -13.22
N ASN A 192 1.76 4.30 -13.11
CA ASN A 192 2.82 5.25 -12.75
C ASN A 192 3.06 6.32 -13.83
N LEU A 193 2.96 5.98 -15.12
CA LEU A 193 2.99 6.95 -16.21
C LEU A 193 1.78 7.90 -16.13
N LYS A 194 0.56 7.35 -16.01
CA LYS A 194 -0.69 8.13 -15.96
C LYS A 194 -0.72 9.16 -14.82
N TYR A 195 -0.16 8.82 -13.66
CA TYR A 195 -0.13 9.67 -12.47
C TYR A 195 1.21 10.40 -12.27
N ASN A 196 2.08 10.42 -13.30
CA ASN A 196 3.40 11.08 -13.28
C ASN A 196 4.27 10.66 -12.07
N ASN A 197 4.28 9.37 -11.77
CA ASN A 197 4.97 8.78 -10.61
C ASN A 197 6.07 7.78 -11.01
N THR A 198 6.71 7.98 -12.16
CA THR A 198 7.74 7.06 -12.69
C THR A 198 8.99 6.97 -11.80
N LYS A 199 9.25 8.00 -10.98
CA LYS A 199 10.38 8.05 -10.04
C LYS A 199 10.40 6.87 -9.07
N ILE A 200 9.24 6.32 -8.68
CA ILE A 200 9.21 5.14 -7.82
C ILE A 200 9.77 3.91 -8.54
N LEU A 201 9.48 3.76 -9.84
CA LEU A 201 10.02 2.66 -10.65
C LEU A 201 11.52 2.83 -10.84
N GLU A 202 11.96 3.95 -11.39
CA GLU A 202 13.34 4.15 -11.83
C GLU A 202 14.29 4.40 -10.66
N ASN A 203 14.00 5.41 -9.82
CA ASN A 203 14.92 5.83 -8.76
C ASN A 203 14.84 4.94 -7.52
N SER A 204 13.65 4.45 -7.17
CA SER A 204 13.48 3.70 -5.93
C SER A 204 13.69 2.20 -6.09
N TYR A 205 13.23 1.63 -7.21
CA TYR A 205 13.31 0.19 -7.46
C TYR A 205 14.26 -0.21 -8.59
N GLY A 206 14.87 0.76 -9.30
CA GLY A 206 15.82 0.51 -10.40
C GLY A 206 15.19 -0.11 -11.64
N ILE A 207 13.89 0.10 -11.84
CA ILE A 207 13.13 -0.43 -12.98
C ILE A 207 13.14 0.61 -14.09
N SER A 208 14.01 0.44 -15.08
CA SER A 208 14.17 1.39 -16.20
C SER A 208 13.02 1.29 -17.19
N LEU A 209 12.49 2.44 -17.59
CA LEU A 209 11.46 2.57 -18.63
C LEU A 209 12.06 2.92 -20.01
N ARG A 210 13.39 2.93 -20.15
CA ARG A 210 14.08 3.36 -21.38
C ARG A 210 13.65 2.58 -22.62
N ASN A 211 13.56 1.25 -22.53
CA ASN A 211 13.20 0.43 -23.69
C ASN A 211 11.75 0.69 -24.13
N LEU A 212 10.86 0.90 -23.17
CA LEU A 212 9.49 1.32 -23.45
C LEU A 212 9.45 2.70 -24.14
N ALA A 213 10.23 3.65 -23.65
CA ALA A 213 10.29 4.99 -24.23
C ALA A 213 10.80 4.98 -25.69
N LEU A 214 11.88 4.25 -25.97
CA LEU A 214 12.43 4.10 -27.31
C LEU A 214 11.45 3.41 -28.28
N PHE A 215 10.79 2.35 -27.81
CA PHE A 215 9.75 1.68 -28.58
C PHE A 215 8.57 2.63 -28.88
N ALA A 216 8.11 3.35 -27.86
CA ALA A 216 6.98 4.27 -27.97
C ALA A 216 7.29 5.43 -28.95
N GLU A 217 8.49 6.01 -28.91
CA GLU A 217 8.94 7.04 -29.85
C GLU A 217 8.92 6.54 -31.30
N LYS A 218 9.32 5.29 -31.52
CA LYS A 218 9.28 4.65 -32.85
C LYS A 218 7.85 4.49 -33.37
N ILE A 219 6.92 4.06 -32.47
CA ILE A 219 5.53 3.74 -32.86
C ILE A 219 4.63 4.99 -32.93
N TYR A 220 4.91 5.98 -32.08
CA TYR A 220 4.15 7.23 -31.99
C TYR A 220 5.07 8.47 -32.13
N PRO A 221 5.72 8.67 -33.30
CA PRO A 221 6.78 9.69 -33.47
C PRO A 221 6.29 11.14 -33.34
N SER A 222 4.99 11.36 -33.49
CA SER A 222 4.37 12.71 -33.38
C SER A 222 3.88 13.04 -31.98
N GLU A 223 3.95 12.09 -31.04
CA GLU A 223 3.48 12.29 -29.67
C GLU A 223 4.59 12.78 -28.74
N GLU A 224 4.19 13.47 -27.69
CA GLU A 224 5.09 13.81 -26.60
C GLU A 224 5.56 12.50 -25.89
N PRO A 225 6.86 12.38 -25.49
CA PRO A 225 7.44 11.10 -25.04
C PRO A 225 6.67 10.37 -23.94
N MET A 226 6.17 11.10 -22.93
CA MET A 226 5.38 10.48 -21.84
C MET A 226 4.01 9.99 -22.31
N LYS A 227 3.40 10.70 -23.21
CA LYS A 227 2.15 10.28 -23.87
C LYS A 227 2.35 9.08 -24.75
N ALA A 228 3.40 9.08 -25.58
CA ALA A 228 3.76 7.95 -26.44
C ALA A 228 3.96 6.68 -25.59
N ALA A 229 4.73 6.77 -24.50
CA ALA A 229 4.96 5.66 -23.58
C ALA A 229 3.65 5.18 -22.91
N LEU A 230 2.76 6.09 -22.50
CA LEU A 230 1.46 5.75 -21.94
C LEU A 230 0.55 5.06 -22.96
N LYS A 231 0.55 5.50 -24.23
CA LYS A 231 -0.21 4.86 -25.32
C LYS A 231 0.33 3.45 -25.57
N ALA A 232 1.64 3.30 -25.77
CA ALA A 232 2.27 2.02 -26.04
C ALA A 232 1.99 0.99 -24.93
N ILE A 233 2.23 1.33 -23.68
CA ILE A 233 1.99 0.41 -22.57
C ILE A 233 0.50 0.13 -22.35
N SER A 234 -0.41 1.04 -22.73
CA SER A 234 -1.85 0.81 -22.64
C SER A 234 -2.31 -0.23 -23.66
N VAL A 235 -1.82 -0.19 -24.89
CA VAL A 235 -2.10 -1.22 -25.90
C VAL A 235 -1.56 -2.59 -25.46
N MET A 236 -0.28 -2.65 -25.01
CA MET A 236 0.29 -3.89 -24.47
C MET A 236 -0.54 -4.43 -23.29
N LEU A 237 -1.00 -3.56 -22.40
CA LEU A 237 -1.85 -3.95 -21.27
C LEU A 237 -3.13 -4.61 -21.76
N PHE A 238 -3.87 -3.99 -22.69
CA PHE A 238 -5.15 -4.55 -23.17
C PHE A 238 -4.95 -5.89 -23.90
N LYS A 239 -3.83 -6.05 -24.62
CA LYS A 239 -3.45 -7.35 -25.19
C LYS A 239 -3.23 -8.41 -24.10
N LEU A 240 -2.45 -8.07 -23.07
CA LEU A 240 -2.14 -8.98 -21.97
C LEU A 240 -3.38 -9.31 -21.11
N GLU A 241 -4.26 -8.34 -20.86
CA GLU A 241 -5.55 -8.56 -20.21
C GLU A 241 -6.42 -9.55 -20.99
N GLY A 242 -6.49 -9.37 -22.33
CA GLY A 242 -7.21 -10.29 -23.20
C GLY A 242 -6.65 -11.71 -23.13
N GLN A 243 -5.32 -11.87 -23.17
CA GLN A 243 -4.69 -13.18 -22.99
C GLN A 243 -5.01 -13.83 -21.64
N VAL A 244 -5.02 -13.05 -20.54
CA VAL A 244 -5.40 -13.57 -19.21
C VAL A 244 -6.85 -14.04 -19.20
N ILE A 245 -7.75 -13.25 -19.77
CA ILE A 245 -9.19 -13.57 -19.79
C ILE A 245 -9.46 -14.82 -20.64
N LEU A 246 -8.88 -14.91 -21.85
CA LEU A 246 -9.03 -16.03 -22.75
C LEU A 246 -8.51 -17.35 -22.15
N ARG A 247 -7.37 -17.29 -21.42
CA ARG A 247 -6.83 -18.47 -20.71
C ARG A 247 -7.64 -18.89 -19.47
N ASN A 248 -8.45 -17.98 -18.91
CA ASN A 248 -9.15 -18.21 -17.65
C ASN A 248 -10.64 -17.83 -17.75
N PRO A 249 -11.45 -18.62 -18.49
CA PRO A 249 -12.88 -18.34 -18.68
C PRO A 249 -13.66 -18.30 -17.36
N ASP A 250 -13.19 -18.99 -16.32
CA ASP A 250 -13.79 -18.98 -14.97
C ASP A 250 -13.82 -17.58 -14.32
N TYR A 251 -13.01 -16.63 -14.82
CA TYR A 251 -13.01 -15.26 -14.30
C TYR A 251 -14.27 -14.48 -14.65
N ASN A 252 -15.03 -14.94 -15.67
CA ASN A 252 -16.25 -14.27 -16.17
C ASN A 252 -16.04 -12.79 -16.47
N MET A 253 -14.98 -12.47 -17.22
CA MET A 253 -14.56 -11.10 -17.53
C MET A 253 -14.54 -10.81 -19.04
N THR A 254 -15.33 -11.55 -19.82
CA THR A 254 -15.40 -11.38 -21.29
C THR A 254 -15.94 -10.00 -21.71
N ASP A 255 -16.67 -9.32 -20.82
CA ASP A 255 -17.09 -7.92 -20.99
C ASP A 255 -15.91 -6.94 -21.10
N LYS A 256 -14.70 -7.32 -20.69
CA LYS A 256 -13.47 -6.53 -20.83
C LYS A 256 -12.70 -6.81 -22.14
N LEU A 257 -13.12 -7.77 -22.92
CA LEU A 257 -12.54 -8.04 -24.25
C LEU A 257 -13.08 -7.03 -25.25
N LEU A 258 -12.55 -5.80 -25.24
CA LEU A 258 -13.02 -4.70 -26.08
C LEU A 258 -12.06 -4.39 -27.24
N LEU A 259 -10.76 -4.70 -27.15
CA LEU A 259 -9.78 -4.34 -28.15
C LEU A 259 -10.13 -4.90 -29.54
N HIS A 260 -10.57 -6.17 -29.63
CA HIS A 260 -10.96 -6.79 -30.89
C HIS A 260 -12.27 -6.24 -31.50
N LYS A 261 -13.03 -5.45 -30.73
CA LYS A 261 -14.29 -4.80 -31.16
C LYS A 261 -14.07 -3.37 -31.63
N VAL A 262 -12.82 -2.90 -31.66
CA VAL A 262 -12.50 -1.57 -32.17
C VAL A 262 -12.59 -1.56 -33.69
N ASN A 263 -13.30 -0.57 -34.22
CA ASN A 263 -13.28 -0.21 -35.64
C ASN A 263 -12.40 1.04 -35.80
N VAL A 264 -11.19 0.87 -36.31
CA VAL A 264 -10.22 1.97 -36.46
C VAL A 264 -10.64 2.97 -37.52
N GLU A 265 -11.29 2.52 -38.61
CA GLU A 265 -11.75 3.43 -39.67
C GLU A 265 -12.88 4.36 -39.19
N LYS A 266 -13.81 3.81 -38.41
CA LYS A 266 -14.92 4.58 -37.86
C LYS A 266 -14.61 5.29 -36.56
N GLN A 267 -13.47 4.96 -35.92
CA GLN A 267 -13.10 5.37 -34.55
C GLN A 267 -14.23 5.05 -33.56
N THR A 268 -14.69 3.79 -33.56
CA THR A 268 -15.75 3.28 -32.66
C THR A 268 -15.34 1.97 -32.03
N VAL A 269 -16.00 1.62 -30.92
CA VAL A 269 -15.94 0.33 -30.26
C VAL A 269 -17.34 -0.15 -29.90
N GLU A 270 -17.61 -1.44 -30.09
CA GLU A 270 -18.88 -2.05 -29.68
C GLU A 270 -18.83 -2.47 -28.20
N ILE A 271 -19.74 -1.92 -27.39
CA ILE A 271 -19.95 -2.28 -25.99
C ILE A 271 -21.41 -2.66 -25.80
N ASP A 272 -21.69 -3.86 -25.32
CA ASP A 272 -23.04 -4.39 -25.07
C ASP A 272 -24.00 -4.22 -26.27
N GLY A 273 -23.48 -4.43 -27.51
CA GLY A 273 -24.23 -4.34 -28.75
C GLY A 273 -24.48 -2.91 -29.25
N THR A 274 -23.87 -1.89 -28.62
CA THR A 274 -23.99 -0.48 -29.03
C THR A 274 -22.61 0.05 -29.48
N GLU A 275 -22.55 0.73 -30.61
CA GLU A 275 -21.34 1.43 -31.05
C GLU A 275 -21.14 2.74 -30.28
N HIS A 276 -19.95 2.90 -29.69
CA HIS A 276 -19.52 4.12 -28.98
C HIS A 276 -18.30 4.72 -29.66
N ALA A 277 -18.31 6.05 -29.83
CA ALA A 277 -17.15 6.76 -30.36
C ALA A 277 -15.96 6.68 -29.40
N ILE A 278 -14.78 6.46 -29.95
CA ILE A 278 -13.51 6.51 -29.21
C ILE A 278 -12.72 7.77 -29.57
N LYS A 279 -11.78 8.13 -28.72
CA LYS A 279 -10.77 9.16 -29.03
C LYS A 279 -10.03 8.74 -30.28
N GLU A 280 -9.67 9.72 -31.11
CA GLU A 280 -8.83 9.44 -32.28
C GLU A 280 -7.55 8.73 -31.81
N GLU A 281 -7.43 7.48 -32.20
CA GLU A 281 -6.32 6.63 -31.78
C GLU A 281 -5.94 5.67 -32.91
N ALA A 282 -4.63 5.56 -33.12
CA ALA A 282 -4.05 4.52 -33.97
C ALA A 282 -3.57 3.37 -33.10
N PHE A 283 -3.80 2.15 -33.54
CA PHE A 283 -3.34 0.93 -32.90
C PHE A 283 -2.31 0.20 -33.79
N PRO A 284 -1.14 0.79 -34.05
CA PRO A 284 -0.23 0.34 -35.10
C PRO A 284 0.35 -1.06 -34.89
N THR A 285 0.27 -1.59 -33.67
CA THR A 285 0.76 -2.92 -33.31
C THR A 285 -0.34 -3.97 -33.17
N VAL A 286 -1.61 -3.59 -33.40
CA VAL A 286 -2.75 -4.52 -33.29
C VAL A 286 -3.11 -5.07 -34.66
N ASN A 287 -3.21 -6.40 -34.78
CA ASN A 287 -3.61 -7.07 -36.00
C ASN A 287 -5.14 -7.29 -36.02
N PHE A 288 -5.87 -6.33 -36.57
CA PHE A 288 -7.35 -6.42 -36.69
C PHE A 288 -7.80 -7.30 -37.86
N ASP A 289 -6.92 -7.58 -38.83
CA ASP A 289 -7.30 -8.25 -40.08
C ASP A 289 -7.19 -9.78 -40.00
N SER A 290 -6.69 -10.34 -38.91
CA SER A 290 -6.44 -11.79 -38.79
C SER A 290 -7.70 -12.65 -38.77
N GLY A 291 -8.84 -12.09 -38.37
CA GLY A 291 -10.08 -12.84 -38.18
C GLY A 291 -10.10 -13.74 -36.95
N ASP A 292 -8.97 -13.88 -36.25
CA ASP A 292 -8.84 -14.64 -34.99
C ASP A 292 -8.70 -13.66 -33.82
N ILE A 293 -9.53 -13.86 -32.80
CA ILE A 293 -9.51 -13.02 -31.60
C ILE A 293 -8.18 -13.14 -30.83
N GLU A 294 -7.54 -14.32 -30.84
CA GLU A 294 -6.27 -14.54 -30.14
C GLU A 294 -5.17 -13.69 -30.77
N ASP A 295 -5.13 -13.53 -32.08
CA ASP A 295 -4.14 -12.72 -32.80
C ASP A 295 -4.22 -11.24 -32.45
N VAL A 296 -5.44 -10.71 -32.24
CA VAL A 296 -5.64 -9.31 -31.83
C VAL A 296 -4.98 -9.05 -30.47
N TYR A 297 -5.00 -10.05 -29.58
CA TYR A 297 -4.41 -9.95 -28.25
C TYR A 297 -2.95 -10.43 -28.18
N GLN A 298 -2.35 -10.83 -29.30
CA GLN A 298 -0.94 -11.21 -29.33
C GLN A 298 -0.04 -9.98 -29.30
N LEU A 299 1.00 -10.01 -28.47
CA LEU A 299 2.05 -8.99 -28.52
C LEU A 299 2.84 -9.12 -29.82
N SER A 300 3.21 -8.00 -30.43
CA SER A 300 4.22 -8.02 -31.49
C SER A 300 5.57 -8.46 -30.93
N GLU A 301 6.50 -8.85 -31.79
CA GLU A 301 7.84 -9.26 -31.37
C GLU A 301 8.56 -8.17 -30.57
N GLU A 302 8.44 -6.92 -31.00
CA GLU A 302 9.03 -5.78 -30.29
C GLU A 302 8.35 -5.50 -28.95
N GLU A 303 7.02 -5.59 -28.88
CA GLU A 303 6.26 -5.47 -27.61
C GLU A 303 6.65 -6.58 -26.63
N GLU A 304 6.85 -7.82 -27.13
CA GLU A 304 7.29 -8.94 -26.30
C GLU A 304 8.69 -8.68 -25.72
N GLN A 305 9.63 -8.13 -26.53
CA GLN A 305 10.96 -7.75 -26.07
C GLN A 305 10.91 -6.66 -24.99
N VAL A 306 10.07 -5.63 -25.16
CA VAL A 306 9.87 -4.57 -24.16
C VAL A 306 9.29 -5.16 -22.87
N MET A 307 8.26 -5.99 -22.97
CA MET A 307 7.61 -6.59 -21.80
C MET A 307 8.52 -7.59 -21.08
N GLU A 308 9.37 -8.33 -21.80
CA GLU A 308 10.35 -9.23 -21.18
C GLU A 308 11.44 -8.43 -20.46
N GLY A 309 11.92 -7.33 -21.05
CA GLY A 309 12.85 -6.42 -20.40
C GLY A 309 12.28 -5.84 -19.08
N LEU A 310 11.02 -5.39 -19.11
CA LEU A 310 10.32 -4.93 -17.90
C LEU A 310 10.17 -6.07 -16.88
N ARG A 311 9.76 -7.27 -17.33
CA ARG A 311 9.62 -8.44 -16.45
C ARG A 311 10.93 -8.76 -15.72
N MET A 312 12.03 -8.77 -16.44
CA MET A 312 13.35 -9.00 -15.85
C MET A 312 13.72 -7.91 -14.83
N ALA A 313 13.40 -6.64 -15.13
CA ALA A 313 13.67 -5.55 -14.21
C ALA A 313 12.85 -5.66 -12.91
N PHE A 314 11.55 -6.00 -13.00
CA PHE A 314 10.70 -6.20 -11.81
C PHE A 314 11.15 -7.39 -10.96
N VAL A 315 11.41 -8.55 -11.59
CA VAL A 315 11.78 -9.79 -10.90
C VAL A 315 13.16 -9.69 -10.23
N ASN A 316 14.10 -8.95 -10.83
CA ASN A 316 15.47 -8.81 -10.33
C ASN A 316 15.70 -7.57 -9.45
N SER A 317 14.70 -6.71 -9.24
CA SER A 317 14.81 -5.56 -8.34
C SER A 317 14.96 -6.02 -6.89
N ILE A 318 16.15 -5.87 -6.33
CA ILE A 318 16.49 -6.34 -4.98
C ILE A 318 15.59 -5.66 -3.93
N ARG A 319 15.47 -4.33 -3.99
CA ARG A 319 14.66 -3.57 -3.03
C ARG A 319 13.18 -3.89 -3.14
N LEU A 320 12.65 -4.00 -4.38
CA LEU A 320 11.26 -4.40 -4.56
C LEU A 320 11.02 -5.79 -3.98
N ARG A 321 11.91 -6.74 -4.26
CA ARG A 321 11.83 -8.10 -3.73
C ARG A 321 11.80 -8.12 -2.21
N GLN A 322 12.67 -7.35 -1.54
CA GLN A 322 12.67 -7.24 -0.08
C GLN A 322 11.33 -6.74 0.47
N HIS A 323 10.75 -5.71 -0.15
CA HIS A 323 9.45 -5.18 0.23
C HIS A 323 8.31 -6.19 -0.02
N ILE A 324 8.34 -6.91 -1.13
CA ILE A 324 7.33 -7.91 -1.45
C ILE A 324 7.44 -9.14 -0.53
N ASP A 325 8.66 -9.63 -0.26
CA ASP A 325 8.89 -10.68 0.74
C ASP A 325 8.30 -10.29 2.10
N PHE A 326 8.48 -9.02 2.48
CA PHE A 326 7.95 -8.50 3.73
C PHE A 326 6.42 -8.41 3.73
N LEU A 327 5.78 -8.01 2.61
CA LEU A 327 4.32 -8.07 2.46
C LEU A 327 3.79 -9.50 2.61
N TYR A 328 4.48 -10.49 2.08
CA TYR A 328 4.09 -11.89 2.26
C TYR A 328 4.30 -12.39 3.70
N GLN A 329 5.34 -11.93 4.40
CA GLN A 329 5.62 -12.32 5.78
C GLN A 329 4.63 -11.71 6.78
N LYS A 330 4.25 -10.46 6.59
CA LYS A 330 3.43 -9.68 7.53
C LYS A 330 1.97 -9.54 7.09
N GLY A 331 1.67 -9.91 5.85
CA GLY A 331 0.38 -9.68 5.22
C GLY A 331 -0.47 -10.93 5.07
N SER A 332 -1.77 -10.69 4.89
CA SER A 332 -2.79 -11.68 4.61
C SER A 332 -3.99 -11.03 3.91
N MET A 333 -4.93 -11.85 3.45
CA MET A 333 -6.20 -11.36 2.90
C MET A 333 -7.09 -10.76 3.98
N TYR A 334 -7.05 -11.29 5.19
CA TYR A 334 -7.80 -10.81 6.36
C TYR A 334 -7.08 -11.17 7.65
N ARG A 335 -7.47 -10.53 8.74
CA ARG A 335 -7.00 -10.85 10.10
C ARG A 335 -8.10 -10.70 11.11
N ILE A 336 -8.14 -11.60 12.09
CA ILE A 336 -8.98 -11.45 13.27
C ILE A 336 -8.05 -11.04 14.43
N PHE A 337 -8.34 -9.90 15.06
CA PHE A 337 -7.57 -9.38 16.16
C PHE A 337 -8.47 -8.68 17.20
N ASN A 338 -8.40 -9.09 18.45
CA ASN A 338 -9.23 -8.56 19.54
C ASN A 338 -10.74 -8.53 19.21
N GLY A 339 -11.26 -9.58 18.57
CA GLY A 339 -12.68 -9.64 18.18
C GLY A 339 -13.04 -8.78 16.96
N ASN A 340 -12.08 -8.15 16.30
CA ASN A 340 -12.29 -7.39 15.08
C ASN A 340 -11.83 -8.20 13.87
N LEU A 341 -12.63 -8.23 12.81
CA LEU A 341 -12.26 -8.74 11.51
C LEU A 341 -11.74 -7.59 10.64
N LEU A 342 -10.50 -7.70 10.21
CA LEU A 342 -9.79 -6.71 9.39
C LEU A 342 -9.57 -7.27 7.99
N TYR A 343 -9.96 -6.56 6.96
CA TYR A 343 -9.71 -6.85 5.55
C TYR A 343 -9.80 -5.57 4.72
N HIS A 344 -9.31 -5.61 3.47
CA HIS A 344 -9.17 -4.39 2.67
C HIS A 344 -10.45 -4.04 1.90
N GLY A 345 -10.93 -4.93 1.03
CA GLY A 345 -11.98 -4.63 0.07
C GLY A 345 -13.37 -5.07 0.54
N CYS A 346 -13.80 -6.24 0.11
CA CYS A 346 -15.13 -6.76 0.41
C CYS A 346 -15.15 -8.27 0.62
N VAL A 347 -16.19 -8.75 1.27
CA VAL A 347 -16.62 -10.15 1.18
C VAL A 347 -17.75 -10.18 0.15
N PRO A 348 -17.58 -10.79 -1.04
CA PRO A 348 -18.56 -10.71 -2.11
C PRO A 348 -19.95 -11.19 -1.70
N LEU A 349 -20.95 -10.37 -1.96
CA LEU A 349 -22.36 -10.66 -1.73
C LEU A 349 -23.15 -10.66 -3.05
N ASP A 350 -24.26 -11.40 -3.06
CA ASP A 350 -25.27 -11.33 -4.12
C ASP A 350 -26.20 -10.12 -3.95
N GLU A 351 -27.09 -9.91 -4.91
CA GLU A 351 -28.05 -8.79 -4.90
C GLU A 351 -29.09 -8.88 -3.75
N SER A 352 -29.16 -10.00 -3.06
CA SER A 352 -30.02 -10.20 -1.89
C SER A 352 -29.26 -10.08 -0.56
N GLY A 353 -27.97 -9.76 -0.60
CA GLY A 353 -27.11 -9.60 0.58
C GLY A 353 -26.64 -10.93 1.19
N ASN A 354 -26.71 -12.06 0.49
CA ASN A 354 -26.13 -13.32 0.94
C ASN A 354 -24.71 -13.50 0.41
N LEU A 355 -23.91 -14.39 1.04
CA LEU A 355 -22.56 -14.69 0.59
C LEU A 355 -22.58 -15.22 -0.85
N GLU A 356 -21.94 -14.51 -1.76
CA GLU A 356 -21.84 -14.93 -3.14
C GLU A 356 -20.81 -16.05 -3.32
N GLY A 357 -21.20 -17.09 -4.05
CA GLY A 357 -20.29 -18.15 -4.44
C GLY A 357 -19.50 -17.79 -5.69
N VAL A 358 -18.16 -17.75 -5.56
CA VAL A 358 -17.24 -17.54 -6.68
C VAL A 358 -16.67 -18.87 -7.14
N ALA A 359 -16.84 -19.20 -8.41
CA ALA A 359 -16.40 -20.48 -8.97
C ALA A 359 -15.01 -20.37 -9.58
N PHE A 360 -14.14 -21.35 -9.28
CA PHE A 360 -12.87 -21.57 -9.93
C PHE A 360 -12.73 -23.08 -10.26
N GLY A 361 -12.82 -23.40 -11.53
CA GLY A 361 -12.94 -24.77 -11.99
C GLY A 361 -14.26 -25.42 -11.49
N LYS A 362 -14.14 -26.58 -10.88
CA LYS A 362 -15.32 -27.34 -10.37
C LYS A 362 -15.76 -26.92 -8.95
N LYS A 363 -15.03 -26.03 -8.29
CA LYS A 363 -15.31 -25.63 -6.90
C LYS A 363 -15.85 -24.21 -6.83
N ARG A 364 -16.78 -24.01 -5.90
CA ARG A 364 -17.34 -22.70 -5.56
C ARG A 364 -16.97 -22.38 -4.12
N TYR A 365 -16.48 -21.17 -3.90
CA TYR A 365 -15.99 -20.69 -2.63
C TYR A 365 -16.83 -19.51 -2.15
N HIS A 366 -17.10 -19.41 -0.84
CA HIS A 366 -17.92 -18.37 -0.23
C HIS A 366 -17.18 -17.75 0.96
N GLY A 367 -17.42 -16.49 1.25
CA GLY A 367 -16.95 -15.81 2.45
C GLY A 367 -15.49 -16.12 2.78
N ARG A 368 -15.23 -16.64 3.99
CA ARG A 368 -13.89 -16.98 4.47
C ARG A 368 -13.16 -17.98 3.57
N GLU A 369 -13.84 -19.01 3.08
CA GLU A 369 -13.21 -20.01 2.21
C GLU A 369 -12.66 -19.37 0.92
N TYR A 370 -13.34 -18.33 0.42
CA TYR A 370 -12.87 -17.58 -0.74
C TYR A 370 -11.64 -16.74 -0.41
N LEU A 371 -11.61 -16.05 0.72
CA LEU A 371 -10.42 -15.31 1.17
C LEU A 371 -9.22 -16.24 1.36
N ASP A 372 -9.42 -17.40 2.01
CA ASP A 372 -8.38 -18.42 2.22
C ASP A 372 -7.89 -19.02 0.87
N TYR A 373 -8.78 -19.23 -0.09
CA TYR A 373 -8.41 -19.64 -1.44
C TYR A 373 -7.56 -18.59 -2.14
N ALA A 374 -8.00 -17.35 -2.12
CA ALA A 374 -7.29 -16.22 -2.75
C ALA A 374 -5.89 -16.05 -2.16
N GLU A 375 -5.77 -16.07 -0.83
CA GLU A 375 -4.47 -15.99 -0.14
C GLU A 375 -3.52 -17.12 -0.55
N ARG A 376 -4.02 -18.35 -0.58
CA ARG A 376 -3.22 -19.51 -0.98
C ARG A 376 -2.68 -19.39 -2.40
N ILE A 377 -3.49 -18.90 -3.36
CA ILE A 377 -3.04 -18.72 -4.74
C ILE A 377 -2.03 -17.55 -4.82
N ALA A 378 -2.29 -16.44 -4.14
CA ALA A 378 -1.36 -15.32 -4.08
C ALA A 378 0.02 -15.74 -3.53
N ARG A 379 0.06 -16.50 -2.44
CA ARG A 379 1.31 -17.05 -1.89
C ARG A 379 2.00 -18.02 -2.85
N ARG A 380 1.24 -18.84 -3.58
CA ARG A 380 1.79 -19.75 -4.59
C ARG A 380 2.38 -18.98 -5.77
N ALA A 381 1.79 -17.85 -6.17
CA ALA A 381 2.33 -17.01 -7.24
C ALA A 381 3.74 -16.47 -6.93
N TRP A 382 4.11 -16.36 -5.66
CA TRP A 382 5.45 -15.94 -5.21
C TRP A 382 6.42 -17.12 -5.01
N SER A 383 5.95 -18.35 -5.05
CA SER A 383 6.79 -19.52 -4.88
C SER A 383 7.60 -19.86 -6.13
N LYS A 384 8.65 -20.69 -5.98
CA LYS A 384 9.44 -21.20 -7.11
C LYS A 384 8.60 -22.06 -8.07
N ASP A 385 7.53 -22.68 -7.57
CA ASP A 385 6.63 -23.56 -8.34
C ASP A 385 5.43 -22.79 -8.93
N ALA A 386 5.51 -21.45 -8.98
CA ALA A 386 4.45 -20.61 -9.50
C ALA A 386 4.15 -20.93 -10.97
N ARG A 387 2.90 -21.22 -11.26
CA ARG A 387 2.39 -21.48 -12.63
C ARG A 387 1.84 -20.19 -13.23
N GLN A 388 1.68 -20.17 -14.56
CA GLN A 388 1.07 -19.04 -15.24
C GLN A 388 -0.32 -18.69 -14.66
N LYS A 389 -1.14 -19.69 -14.38
CA LYS A 389 -2.47 -19.53 -13.77
C LYS A 389 -2.42 -18.80 -12.40
N ASP A 390 -1.37 -19.02 -11.62
CA ASP A 390 -1.23 -18.36 -10.33
C ASP A 390 -0.89 -16.87 -10.49
N ARG A 391 -0.06 -16.54 -11.52
CA ARG A 391 0.26 -15.14 -11.89
C ARG A 391 -0.92 -14.43 -12.52
N ASP A 392 -1.72 -15.12 -13.33
CA ASP A 392 -2.96 -14.58 -13.90
C ASP A 392 -3.96 -14.26 -12.80
N PHE A 393 -4.00 -15.06 -11.73
CA PHE A 393 -4.89 -14.82 -10.59
C PHE A 393 -4.51 -13.56 -9.80
N MET A 394 -3.24 -13.16 -9.76
CA MET A 394 -2.83 -11.87 -9.18
C MET A 394 -3.46 -10.71 -9.92
N TRP A 395 -3.50 -10.76 -11.25
CA TRP A 395 -4.20 -9.76 -12.05
C TRP A 395 -5.72 -9.78 -11.81
N TYR A 396 -6.33 -10.97 -11.70
CA TYR A 396 -7.74 -11.10 -11.33
C TYR A 396 -8.04 -10.44 -9.96
N LEU A 397 -7.20 -10.65 -8.97
CA LEU A 397 -7.36 -10.02 -7.65
C LEU A 397 -7.28 -8.48 -7.73
N TRP A 398 -6.51 -7.94 -8.67
CA TRP A 398 -6.44 -6.51 -8.92
C TRP A 398 -7.77 -5.92 -9.41
N CYS A 399 -8.41 -6.51 -10.40
CA CYS A 399 -9.50 -5.87 -11.13
C CYS A 399 -10.74 -6.74 -11.38
N GLY A 400 -10.77 -7.97 -10.87
CA GLY A 400 -11.90 -8.88 -11.06
C GLY A 400 -13.17 -8.36 -10.37
N ARG A 401 -14.30 -8.47 -11.08
CA ARG A 401 -15.61 -8.01 -10.56
C ARG A 401 -15.98 -8.63 -9.21
N LYS A 402 -15.61 -9.90 -8.98
CA LYS A 402 -15.84 -10.62 -7.74
C LYS A 402 -14.58 -10.78 -6.89
N SER A 403 -13.54 -9.99 -7.18
CA SER A 403 -12.34 -9.94 -6.35
C SER A 403 -12.69 -9.38 -4.96
N PRO A 404 -12.23 -10.04 -3.88
CA PRO A 404 -12.45 -9.54 -2.53
C PRO A 404 -11.62 -8.29 -2.22
N LEU A 405 -10.67 -7.93 -3.09
CA LEU A 405 -9.81 -6.77 -2.94
C LEU A 405 -10.29 -5.57 -3.75
N SER A 406 -10.69 -5.79 -5.01
CA SER A 406 -11.17 -4.72 -5.89
C SER A 406 -12.60 -4.26 -5.53
N GLY A 407 -13.50 -5.19 -5.31
CA GLY A 407 -14.90 -4.92 -4.95
C GLY A 407 -15.70 -4.12 -5.99
N ARG A 408 -15.20 -4.00 -7.23
CA ARG A 408 -15.87 -3.28 -8.33
C ARG A 408 -15.42 -3.76 -9.71
N ASN A 409 -16.24 -3.50 -10.71
CA ASN A 409 -15.89 -3.77 -12.10
C ASN A 409 -15.10 -2.58 -12.69
N ILE A 410 -13.75 -2.67 -12.59
CA ILE A 410 -12.85 -1.60 -13.07
C ILE A 410 -12.96 -1.44 -14.58
N LYS A 411 -13.18 -0.22 -15.08
CA LYS A 411 -13.39 0.16 -16.48
C LYS A 411 -12.13 0.84 -17.05
N THR A 412 -11.07 0.06 -17.32
CA THR A 412 -9.78 0.62 -17.76
C THR A 412 -9.78 1.02 -19.23
N PHE A 413 -10.30 0.16 -20.13
CA PHE A 413 -10.36 0.41 -21.57
C PHE A 413 -11.30 1.59 -21.87
N GLU A 414 -12.52 1.53 -21.31
CA GLU A 414 -13.55 2.54 -21.51
C GLU A 414 -13.05 3.93 -21.08
N ARG A 415 -12.46 4.05 -19.90
CA ARG A 415 -11.88 5.31 -19.39
C ARG A 415 -10.65 5.79 -20.18
N THR A 416 -10.03 4.92 -20.96
CA THR A 416 -8.87 5.29 -21.77
C THR A 416 -9.29 5.82 -23.13
N TYR A 417 -10.20 5.13 -23.78
CA TYR A 417 -10.52 5.39 -25.19
C TYR A 417 -11.94 5.90 -25.46
N VAL A 418 -12.95 5.43 -24.72
CA VAL A 418 -14.34 5.75 -25.03
C VAL A 418 -14.70 7.18 -24.63
N LEU A 419 -15.41 7.91 -25.48
CA LEU A 419 -15.84 9.29 -25.23
C LEU A 419 -17.09 9.36 -24.37
N ASP A 420 -17.97 8.35 -24.45
CA ASP A 420 -19.20 8.29 -23.66
C ASP A 420 -18.89 7.93 -22.20
N GLU A 421 -18.95 8.91 -21.30
CA GLU A 421 -18.67 8.75 -19.87
C GLU A 421 -19.63 7.79 -19.15
N ASN A 422 -20.81 7.51 -19.71
CA ASN A 422 -21.73 6.53 -19.13
C ASN A 422 -21.12 5.13 -19.12
N THR A 423 -20.24 4.80 -20.08
CA THR A 423 -19.50 3.53 -20.12
C THR A 423 -18.44 3.40 -19.04
N TRP A 424 -18.06 4.49 -18.36
CA TRP A 424 -17.01 4.53 -17.33
C TRP A 424 -17.51 4.12 -15.94
N PHE A 425 -18.82 3.86 -15.81
CA PHE A 425 -19.40 3.51 -14.53
C PHE A 425 -18.86 2.16 -14.03
N GLU A 426 -18.22 2.19 -12.87
CA GLU A 426 -17.66 1.02 -12.19
C GLU A 426 -18.66 0.50 -11.15
N GLN A 427 -19.43 -0.51 -11.53
CA GLN A 427 -20.40 -1.13 -10.64
C GLN A 427 -19.69 -1.75 -9.43
N SER A 428 -20.03 -1.29 -8.24
CA SER A 428 -19.55 -1.85 -6.99
C SER A 428 -20.23 -3.19 -6.68
N ASN A 429 -19.52 -4.04 -5.92
CA ASN A 429 -20.10 -5.28 -5.40
C ASN A 429 -21.28 -4.94 -4.46
N PRO A 430 -22.36 -5.74 -4.45
CA PRO A 430 -23.48 -5.54 -3.52
C PRO A 430 -23.10 -5.44 -2.05
N TYR A 431 -21.93 -5.97 -1.65
CA TYR A 431 -21.36 -5.78 -0.32
C TYR A 431 -21.43 -4.33 0.16
N TYR A 432 -21.09 -3.36 -0.68
CA TYR A 432 -21.09 -1.94 -0.29
C TYR A 432 -22.49 -1.35 -0.07
N LYS A 433 -23.54 -2.06 -0.49
CA LYS A 433 -24.92 -1.74 -0.19
C LYS A 433 -25.37 -2.27 1.17
N PHE A 434 -24.85 -3.44 1.57
CA PHE A 434 -25.36 -4.20 2.71
C PHE A 434 -24.41 -4.27 3.92
N TYR A 435 -23.13 -3.89 3.82
CA TYR A 435 -22.11 -4.10 4.85
C TYR A 435 -22.41 -3.44 6.19
N HIS A 436 -23.33 -2.48 6.26
CA HIS A 436 -23.74 -1.79 7.48
C HIS A 436 -24.95 -2.46 8.17
N GLU A 437 -25.52 -3.49 7.58
CA GLU A 437 -26.65 -4.23 8.18
C GLU A 437 -26.13 -5.27 9.18
N GLU A 438 -26.69 -5.26 10.39
CA GLU A 438 -26.31 -6.18 11.47
C GLU A 438 -26.38 -7.67 11.04
N LYS A 439 -27.44 -8.04 10.30
CA LYS A 439 -27.59 -9.41 9.76
C LYS A 439 -26.42 -9.80 8.87
N VAL A 440 -25.97 -8.89 8.02
CA VAL A 440 -24.86 -9.13 7.09
C VAL A 440 -23.53 -9.18 7.84
N CYS A 441 -23.31 -8.26 8.80
CA CYS A 441 -22.14 -8.31 9.67
C CYS A 441 -22.02 -9.63 10.40
N ASN A 442 -23.11 -10.12 11.01
CA ASN A 442 -23.15 -11.40 11.73
C ASN A 442 -22.95 -12.62 10.82
N MET A 443 -23.32 -12.52 9.55
CA MET A 443 -23.09 -13.59 8.55
C MET A 443 -21.62 -13.63 8.11
N ILE A 444 -20.94 -12.50 8.06
CA ILE A 444 -19.54 -12.41 7.63
C ILE A 444 -18.58 -12.80 8.77
N LEU A 445 -18.93 -12.51 10.02
CA LEU A 445 -18.15 -12.85 11.22
C LEU A 445 -18.25 -14.33 11.56
#